data_4c08f29a415bd66390fa530f8f145539
#
_entry.id   4c08f29a415bd66390fa530f8f145539
#
_cell.length_a   1.000
_cell.length_b   1.000
_cell.length_c   1.000
_cell.angle_alpha   90.00
_cell.angle_beta   90.00
_cell.angle_gamma   90.00
#
_symmetry.space_group_name_H-M   'P 1'
#
loop_
_entity.id
_entity.type
_entity.pdbx_description
1 polymer ?
#
loop_
_entity_poly.entity_id
_entity_poly.type
_entity_poly.pdbx_seq_one_letter_code
_entity_poly.pdbx_strand_id
1 'polypeptide(L)'
;MRGILLTGALFLQYYVSAAYIELLKEDTLNMVEQLVEFGKDEKDTSVWDELAEMTDLYGNRMTASVQYSRSAEWVMKNVKKYTGMTAWTEDVNVDYWKRNEESVHLYVPTRENQMVNLPMLGLGQSVGTGPEGIEANVIPVSSFDELQTLGNKTIAGNIVLYNADFVSYGENGQYRFNGAFNAEKYGAVGALVQSITGYSLMTPHTGTMNPAGIPAAAITVEDSKLITRMYNRHMKAKQNPDIENAELFVAPRVKLVMNAQNYVNHTQQPNIIIDIKGSEKPDEIVILSGHFDSWDVGVGAMDDGGGAFCSYGALKLISRLPRKPKRTIRVIMWNNEESLSRGADGYFAAHKNELDKHIFAMESDIGNFEPWGIELMSKNATLLNLYTVFGNQYLPTIGGGNVTLVDEPPNVDIDPLCAYGIPCGGFVTLDKYTFKNPSTPAGFEGYFRFHHTEADRMEVLDPHQLRRNAAAMAAWAFMIADQ
;
A
#
# COMPACT_ATOMS: atom_id res chain seq x y z
N MET A 1 -5.27 20.43 -47.23
CA MET A 1 -5.06 21.21 -46.00
C MET A 1 -4.84 20.36 -44.73
N ARG A 2 -5.23 19.07 -44.66
CA ARG A 2 -4.99 18.21 -43.45
C ARG A 2 -3.53 17.73 -43.27
N GLY A 3 -2.71 17.69 -44.34
CA GLY A 3 -1.31 17.25 -44.26
C GLY A 3 -0.32 18.27 -43.69
N ILE A 4 -0.64 19.56 -43.81
CA ILE A 4 0.26 20.64 -43.36
C ILE A 4 0.10 20.90 -41.84
N LEU A 5 -1.07 20.63 -41.28
CA LEU A 5 -1.33 20.77 -39.83
C LEU A 5 -0.68 19.66 -39.00
N LEU A 6 -0.59 18.43 -39.53
CA LEU A 6 0.09 17.31 -38.84
C LEU A 6 1.62 17.48 -38.82
N THR A 7 2.22 17.99 -39.92
CA THR A 7 3.65 18.26 -39.97
C THR A 7 4.05 19.42 -39.06
N GLY A 8 3.23 20.48 -38.98
CA GLY A 8 3.46 21.62 -38.11
C GLY A 8 3.41 21.24 -36.62
N ALA A 9 2.43 20.40 -36.22
CA ALA A 9 2.32 19.93 -34.82
C ALA A 9 3.49 19.02 -34.39
N LEU A 10 3.92 18.11 -35.27
CA LEU A 10 5.10 17.25 -35.06
C LEU A 10 6.40 18.07 -34.99
N PHE A 11 6.58 19.08 -35.84
CA PHE A 11 7.72 19.98 -35.77
C PHE A 11 7.73 20.82 -34.49
N LEU A 12 6.58 21.37 -34.07
CA LEU A 12 6.47 22.14 -32.84
C LEU A 12 6.78 21.26 -31.60
N GLN A 13 6.27 20.05 -31.55
CA GLN A 13 6.52 19.09 -30.50
C GLN A 13 8.00 18.68 -30.44
N TYR A 14 8.65 18.51 -31.58
CA TYR A 14 10.07 18.23 -31.67
C TYR A 14 10.94 19.40 -31.17
N TYR A 15 10.62 20.65 -31.56
CA TYR A 15 11.34 21.85 -31.08
C TYR A 15 11.14 22.07 -29.56
N VAL A 16 9.93 21.86 -29.06
CA VAL A 16 9.65 21.95 -27.63
C VAL A 16 10.44 20.88 -26.86
N SER A 17 10.46 19.65 -27.34
CA SER A 17 11.23 18.56 -26.73
C SER A 17 12.73 18.86 -26.71
N ALA A 18 13.30 19.35 -27.81
CA ALA A 18 14.71 19.72 -27.89
C ALA A 18 15.09 20.81 -26.89
N ALA A 19 14.25 21.85 -26.75
CA ALA A 19 14.49 22.93 -25.78
C ALA A 19 14.50 22.47 -24.32
N TYR A 20 13.69 21.47 -23.95
CA TYR A 20 13.70 20.91 -22.59
C TYR A 20 14.90 19.99 -22.34
N ILE A 21 15.38 19.27 -23.36
CA ILE A 21 16.58 18.43 -23.27
C ILE A 21 17.84 19.29 -23.10
N GLU A 22 17.91 20.45 -23.75
CA GLU A 22 19.01 21.41 -23.56
C GLU A 22 19.13 21.91 -22.12
N LEU A 23 18.08 21.78 -21.27
CA LEU A 23 18.15 22.05 -19.84
C LEU A 23 18.92 20.95 -19.08
N LEU A 24 19.03 19.73 -19.63
CA LEU A 24 19.76 18.62 -19.05
C LEU A 24 21.18 18.58 -19.63
N LYS A 25 22.17 18.53 -18.76
CA LYS A 25 23.57 18.43 -19.18
C LYS A 25 23.87 17.05 -19.74
N GLU A 26 24.67 16.97 -20.79
CA GLU A 26 25.08 15.71 -21.43
C GLU A 26 25.69 14.73 -20.41
N ASP A 27 26.49 15.23 -19.47
CA ASP A 27 27.08 14.43 -18.40
C ASP A 27 26.03 13.80 -17.46
N THR A 28 24.93 14.50 -17.16
CA THR A 28 23.78 13.96 -16.43
C THR A 28 23.12 12.83 -17.22
N LEU A 29 22.90 13.04 -18.50
CA LEU A 29 22.27 12.05 -19.39
C LEU A 29 23.11 10.78 -19.53
N ASN A 30 24.44 10.91 -19.62
CA ASN A 30 25.36 9.77 -19.63
C ASN A 30 25.27 8.92 -18.34
N MET A 31 25.02 9.54 -17.18
CA MET A 31 24.77 8.79 -15.93
C MET A 31 23.42 8.08 -15.96
N VAL A 32 22.38 8.75 -16.46
CA VAL A 32 21.04 8.14 -16.62
C VAL A 32 21.10 6.93 -17.55
N GLU A 33 21.80 7.03 -18.68
CA GLU A 33 21.97 5.90 -19.61
C GLU A 33 22.63 4.69 -18.94
N GLN A 34 23.62 4.91 -18.07
CA GLN A 34 24.23 3.82 -17.30
C GLN A 34 23.22 3.19 -16.32
N LEU A 35 22.35 3.98 -15.66
CA LEU A 35 21.30 3.46 -14.79
C LEU A 35 20.28 2.62 -15.58
N VAL A 36 19.92 3.06 -16.77
CA VAL A 36 19.06 2.30 -17.69
C VAL A 36 19.73 0.99 -18.10
N GLU A 37 21.02 0.99 -18.39
CA GLU A 37 21.77 -0.25 -18.70
C GLU A 37 21.80 -1.22 -17.50
N PHE A 38 21.95 -0.72 -16.27
CA PHE A 38 21.81 -1.58 -15.08
C PHE A 38 20.41 -2.20 -14.98
N GLY A 39 19.35 -1.45 -15.34
CA GLY A 39 17.99 -1.96 -15.41
C GLY A 39 17.75 -3.07 -16.44
N LYS A 40 18.61 -3.17 -17.46
CA LYS A 40 18.56 -4.20 -18.50
C LYS A 40 19.35 -5.47 -18.14
N ASP A 41 20.19 -5.45 -17.12
CA ASP A 41 21.01 -6.61 -16.74
C ASP A 41 20.15 -7.70 -16.10
N GLU A 42 19.65 -8.62 -16.92
CA GLU A 42 18.76 -9.72 -16.49
C GLU A 42 19.39 -10.67 -15.44
N LYS A 43 20.70 -10.56 -15.21
CA LYS A 43 21.39 -11.36 -14.19
C LYS A 43 21.39 -10.69 -12.82
N ASP A 44 21.10 -9.39 -12.74
CA ASP A 44 21.02 -8.67 -11.47
C ASP A 44 19.62 -8.86 -10.84
N THR A 45 19.53 -9.74 -9.88
CA THR A 45 18.33 -10.01 -9.06
C THR A 45 18.49 -9.46 -7.64
N SER A 46 19.52 -8.65 -7.37
CA SER A 46 19.95 -8.26 -6.03
C SER A 46 18.88 -7.56 -5.17
N VAL A 47 17.93 -6.85 -5.79
CA VAL A 47 16.83 -6.21 -5.04
C VAL A 47 15.90 -7.28 -4.48
N TRP A 48 15.53 -8.26 -5.30
CA TRP A 48 14.68 -9.39 -4.90
C TRP A 48 15.40 -10.30 -3.89
N ASP A 49 16.66 -10.64 -4.14
CA ASP A 49 17.45 -11.53 -3.27
C ASP A 49 17.62 -10.95 -1.86
N GLU A 50 17.88 -9.66 -1.74
CA GLU A 50 18.04 -8.99 -0.45
C GLU A 50 16.72 -8.87 0.31
N LEU A 51 15.60 -8.57 -0.39
CA LEU A 51 14.28 -8.56 0.22
C LEU A 51 13.90 -9.97 0.68
N ALA A 52 14.14 -11.00 -0.14
CA ALA A 52 13.91 -12.40 0.20
C ALA A 52 14.73 -12.83 1.42
N GLU A 53 16.05 -12.53 1.45
CA GLU A 53 16.90 -12.84 2.61
C GLU A 53 16.33 -12.22 3.89
N MET A 54 15.91 -10.95 3.85
CA MET A 54 15.36 -10.28 5.02
C MET A 54 14.03 -10.89 5.47
N THR A 55 13.11 -11.13 4.54
CA THR A 55 11.78 -11.68 4.86
C THR A 55 11.85 -13.16 5.28
N ASP A 56 12.75 -13.96 4.70
CA ASP A 56 12.99 -15.34 5.11
C ASP A 56 13.56 -15.43 6.53
N LEU A 57 14.41 -14.48 6.91
CA LEU A 57 15.03 -14.45 8.25
C LEU A 57 14.08 -13.95 9.33
N TYR A 58 13.25 -12.96 9.04
CA TYR A 58 12.51 -12.22 10.06
C TYR A 58 10.98 -12.24 9.87
N GLY A 59 10.47 -12.62 8.70
CA GLY A 59 9.04 -12.64 8.40
C GLY A 59 8.47 -11.25 8.13
N ASN A 60 7.22 -11.06 8.58
CA ASN A 60 6.56 -9.76 8.49
C ASN A 60 7.23 -8.70 9.39
N ARG A 61 6.90 -7.44 9.12
CA ARG A 61 7.51 -6.29 9.79
C ARG A 61 6.47 -5.42 10.50
N MET A 62 5.47 -6.08 11.12
CA MET A 62 4.45 -5.33 11.86
C MET A 62 5.11 -4.32 12.79
N THR A 63 4.63 -3.07 12.74
CA THR A 63 5.15 -1.98 13.58
C THR A 63 5.19 -2.39 15.07
N ALA A 64 6.18 -1.91 15.81
CA ALA A 64 6.46 -2.28 17.22
C ALA A 64 6.82 -3.75 17.47
N SER A 65 6.94 -4.57 16.44
CA SER A 65 7.37 -5.97 16.60
C SER A 65 8.90 -6.11 16.72
N VAL A 66 9.34 -7.24 17.28
CA VAL A 66 10.76 -7.63 17.30
C VAL A 66 11.26 -7.87 15.87
N GLN A 67 10.40 -8.38 15.00
CA GLN A 67 10.71 -8.64 13.61
C GLN A 67 11.04 -7.34 12.86
N TYR A 68 10.23 -6.28 13.05
CA TYR A 68 10.55 -4.96 12.52
C TYR A 68 11.93 -4.49 12.94
N SER A 69 12.22 -4.52 14.25
CA SER A 69 13.52 -4.06 14.79
C SER A 69 14.69 -4.84 14.18
N ARG A 70 14.58 -6.17 14.07
CA ARG A 70 15.62 -7.02 13.47
C ARG A 70 15.81 -6.77 11.99
N SER A 71 14.71 -6.55 11.25
CA SER A 71 14.75 -6.19 9.85
C SER A 71 15.42 -4.84 9.63
N ALA A 72 15.12 -3.85 10.48
CA ALA A 72 15.78 -2.54 10.45
C ALA A 72 17.30 -2.65 10.73
N GLU A 73 17.71 -3.43 11.74
CA GLU A 73 19.11 -3.71 12.01
C GLU A 73 19.82 -4.40 10.83
N TRP A 74 19.11 -5.32 10.15
CA TRP A 74 19.62 -5.99 8.96
C TRP A 74 19.89 -4.99 7.83
N VAL A 75 18.94 -4.07 7.53
CA VAL A 75 19.11 -3.00 6.53
C VAL A 75 20.29 -2.12 6.90
N MET A 76 20.36 -1.63 8.15
CA MET A 76 21.46 -0.78 8.64
C MET A 76 22.84 -1.45 8.53
N LYS A 77 22.90 -2.78 8.66
CA LYS A 77 24.13 -3.55 8.47
C LYS A 77 24.46 -3.69 6.98
N ASN A 78 23.46 -3.91 6.12
CA ASN A 78 23.68 -4.12 4.69
C ASN A 78 24.12 -2.84 3.98
N VAL A 79 23.57 -1.68 4.34
CA VAL A 79 23.99 -0.38 3.78
C VAL A 79 25.51 -0.17 3.91
N LYS A 80 26.13 -0.63 4.99
CA LYS A 80 27.58 -0.50 5.22
C LYS A 80 28.45 -1.23 4.19
N LYS A 81 27.87 -2.14 3.41
CA LYS A 81 28.58 -2.85 2.31
C LYS A 81 28.81 -1.93 1.09
N TYR A 82 28.08 -0.82 0.99
CA TYR A 82 28.11 0.06 -0.18
C TYR A 82 28.86 1.35 0.11
N THR A 83 29.89 1.62 -0.67
CA THR A 83 30.71 2.82 -0.53
C THR A 83 29.92 4.07 -0.93
N GLY A 84 30.03 5.12 -0.15
CA GLY A 84 29.41 6.41 -0.43
C GLY A 84 27.98 6.57 0.09
N MET A 85 27.41 5.52 0.70
CA MET A 85 26.16 5.62 1.43
C MET A 85 26.40 5.86 2.91
N THR A 86 25.50 6.62 3.53
CA THR A 86 25.42 6.81 4.97
C THR A 86 24.00 6.50 5.43
N ALA A 87 23.85 5.76 6.54
CA ALA A 87 22.53 5.43 7.07
C ALA A 87 22.45 5.77 8.55
N TRP A 88 21.27 6.18 8.99
CA TRP A 88 20.89 6.36 10.39
C TRP A 88 19.42 6.09 10.58
N THR A 89 18.96 6.13 11.80
CA THR A 89 17.57 5.92 12.17
C THR A 89 17.03 7.14 12.89
N GLU A 90 15.74 7.43 12.70
CA GLU A 90 15.02 8.48 13.42
C GLU A 90 13.79 7.89 14.11
N ASP A 91 13.82 7.88 15.45
CA ASP A 91 12.78 7.25 16.24
C ASP A 91 11.49 8.08 16.21
N VAL A 92 10.38 7.40 16.01
CA VAL A 92 9.03 7.94 16.09
C VAL A 92 8.21 7.18 17.13
N ASN A 93 7.26 7.87 17.77
CA ASN A 93 6.31 7.21 18.65
C ASN A 93 5.25 6.52 17.81
N VAL A 94 5.07 5.23 18.04
CA VAL A 94 4.14 4.40 17.28
C VAL A 94 3.12 3.73 18.19
N ASP A 95 1.93 3.53 17.64
CA ASP A 95 0.92 2.70 18.24
C ASP A 95 1.21 1.25 17.91
N TYR A 96 0.90 0.35 18.85
CA TYR A 96 1.09 -1.07 18.69
C TYR A 96 -0.24 -1.80 18.84
N TRP A 97 -0.60 -2.57 17.82
CA TRP A 97 -1.72 -3.49 17.85
C TRP A 97 -1.22 -4.92 17.69
N LYS A 98 -1.78 -5.83 18.46
CA LYS A 98 -1.40 -7.24 18.42
C LYS A 98 -2.63 -8.11 18.23
N ARG A 99 -2.64 -8.91 17.16
CA ARG A 99 -3.71 -9.82 16.77
C ARG A 99 -3.94 -10.92 17.80
N ASN A 100 -2.91 -11.66 18.17
CA ASN A 100 -2.97 -12.90 18.96
C ASN A 100 -3.88 -13.96 18.30
N GLU A 101 -4.49 -14.83 19.11
CA GLU A 101 -5.39 -15.88 18.62
C GLU A 101 -6.74 -15.32 18.23
N GLU A 102 -7.26 -15.80 17.10
CA GLU A 102 -8.57 -15.39 16.58
C GLU A 102 -9.25 -16.53 15.81
N SER A 103 -10.57 -16.55 15.85
CA SER A 103 -11.39 -17.47 15.06
C SER A 103 -12.82 -16.97 14.90
N VAL A 104 -13.45 -17.34 13.79
CA VAL A 104 -14.90 -17.18 13.60
C VAL A 104 -15.51 -18.49 13.11
N HIS A 105 -16.56 -18.92 13.75
CA HIS A 105 -17.28 -20.15 13.43
C HIS A 105 -18.74 -19.82 13.09
N LEU A 106 -19.19 -20.26 11.91
CA LEU A 106 -20.58 -20.14 11.48
C LEU A 106 -21.37 -21.37 11.92
N TYR A 107 -22.50 -21.17 12.57
CA TYR A 107 -23.42 -22.24 12.93
C TYR A 107 -24.28 -22.67 11.74
N VAL A 108 -24.17 -23.93 11.33
CA VAL A 108 -24.94 -24.56 10.24
C VAL A 108 -25.52 -25.88 10.73
N PRO A 109 -26.74 -25.90 11.31
CA PRO A 109 -27.25 -27.04 12.05
C PRO A 109 -27.46 -28.31 11.22
N THR A 110 -27.54 -28.18 9.90
CA THR A 110 -27.75 -29.30 8.96
C THR A 110 -26.48 -30.02 8.55
N ARG A 111 -25.29 -29.50 8.95
CA ARG A 111 -24.01 -30.16 8.66
C ARG A 111 -23.58 -31.07 9.82
N GLU A 112 -22.84 -32.11 9.52
CA GLU A 112 -22.27 -33.03 10.52
C GLU A 112 -21.43 -32.27 11.55
N ASN A 113 -20.53 -31.40 11.10
CA ASN A 113 -19.87 -30.41 11.94
C ASN A 113 -20.70 -29.12 11.90
N GLN A 114 -21.52 -28.91 12.93
CA GLN A 114 -22.42 -27.76 12.98
C GLN A 114 -21.70 -26.41 13.11
N MET A 115 -20.46 -26.40 13.59
CA MET A 115 -19.61 -25.19 13.71
C MET A 115 -18.57 -25.20 12.58
N VAL A 116 -18.83 -24.43 11.53
CA VAL A 116 -17.94 -24.31 10.36
C VAL A 116 -16.96 -23.18 10.60
N ASN A 117 -15.66 -23.51 10.63
CA ASN A 117 -14.60 -22.49 10.71
C ASN A 117 -14.55 -21.68 9.40
N LEU A 118 -14.57 -20.36 9.53
CA LEU A 118 -14.41 -19.44 8.40
C LEU A 118 -13.03 -18.79 8.49
N PRO A 119 -12.27 -18.68 7.38
CA PRO A 119 -11.08 -17.84 7.35
C PRO A 119 -11.42 -16.39 7.70
N MET A 120 -10.66 -15.81 8.62
CA MET A 120 -10.83 -14.43 9.04
C MET A 120 -9.49 -13.77 9.33
N LEU A 121 -9.48 -12.44 9.30
CA LEU A 121 -8.41 -11.61 9.86
C LEU A 121 -9.03 -10.46 10.64
N GLY A 122 -8.69 -10.35 11.93
CA GLY A 122 -9.05 -9.19 12.75
C GLY A 122 -8.53 -7.91 12.10
N LEU A 123 -9.28 -6.82 12.24
CA LEU A 123 -8.85 -5.53 11.73
C LEU A 123 -7.89 -4.85 12.71
N GLY A 124 -6.90 -4.17 12.18
CA GLY A 124 -5.95 -3.38 12.99
C GLY A 124 -6.69 -2.31 13.80
N GLN A 125 -6.25 -2.09 15.03
CA GLN A 125 -6.90 -1.25 16.05
C GLN A 125 -8.19 -1.82 16.64
N SER A 126 -8.67 -3.00 16.20
CA SER A 126 -9.82 -3.66 16.81
C SER A 126 -9.56 -4.03 18.26
N VAL A 127 -10.60 -3.91 19.10
CA VAL A 127 -10.59 -4.49 20.45
C VAL A 127 -10.83 -6.01 20.38
N GLY A 128 -10.44 -6.72 21.44
CA GLY A 128 -10.72 -8.15 21.59
C GLY A 128 -12.15 -8.42 22.08
N THR A 129 -12.57 -9.69 21.94
CA THR A 129 -13.88 -10.18 22.44
C THR A 129 -13.85 -10.64 23.90
N GLY A 130 -12.67 -10.75 24.47
CA GLY A 130 -12.46 -11.55 25.66
C GLY A 130 -12.38 -13.07 25.36
N PRO A 131 -11.98 -13.89 26.34
CA PRO A 131 -11.64 -15.31 26.10
C PRO A 131 -12.83 -16.19 25.71
N GLU A 132 -14.03 -15.85 26.15
CA GLU A 132 -15.25 -16.60 25.82
C GLU A 132 -15.77 -16.32 24.40
N GLY A 133 -15.33 -15.21 23.81
CA GLY A 133 -15.81 -14.75 22.51
C GLY A 133 -17.21 -14.14 22.56
N ILE A 134 -17.71 -13.80 21.39
CA ILE A 134 -19.07 -13.27 21.19
C ILE A 134 -19.83 -14.25 20.30
N GLU A 135 -21.03 -14.63 20.74
CA GLU A 135 -21.94 -15.46 19.96
C GLU A 135 -23.21 -14.68 19.66
N ALA A 136 -23.48 -14.35 18.39
CA ALA A 136 -24.61 -13.54 17.97
C ALA A 136 -25.07 -13.88 16.55
N ASN A 137 -26.33 -13.47 16.23
CA ASN A 137 -26.78 -13.51 14.84
C ASN A 137 -26.06 -12.47 14.01
N VAL A 138 -25.98 -12.72 12.71
CA VAL A 138 -25.34 -11.82 11.75
C VAL A 138 -26.38 -11.12 10.89
N ILE A 139 -26.33 -9.81 10.85
CA ILE A 139 -27.20 -8.97 10.01
C ILE A 139 -26.34 -8.38 8.88
N PRO A 140 -26.51 -8.87 7.65
CA PRO A 140 -25.84 -8.28 6.48
C PRO A 140 -26.41 -6.91 6.14
N VAL A 141 -25.54 -5.96 5.80
CA VAL A 141 -25.87 -4.63 5.27
C VAL A 141 -24.93 -4.27 4.12
N SER A 142 -25.49 -3.67 3.08
CA SER A 142 -24.75 -3.26 1.88
C SER A 142 -24.24 -1.81 1.93
N SER A 143 -24.72 -1.03 2.91
CA SER A 143 -24.34 0.38 3.07
C SER A 143 -24.60 0.90 4.47
N PHE A 144 -24.02 2.07 4.79
CA PHE A 144 -24.33 2.78 6.04
C PHE A 144 -25.78 3.29 6.08
N ASP A 145 -26.39 3.60 4.93
CA ASP A 145 -27.79 4.00 4.85
C ASP A 145 -28.73 2.83 5.20
N GLU A 146 -28.39 1.61 4.75
CA GLU A 146 -29.13 0.41 5.15
C GLU A 146 -29.00 0.14 6.65
N LEU A 147 -27.79 0.24 7.20
CA LEU A 147 -27.53 0.14 8.63
C LEU A 147 -28.39 1.15 9.42
N GLN A 148 -28.43 2.40 9.00
CA GLN A 148 -29.25 3.45 9.60
C GLN A 148 -30.75 3.12 9.51
N THR A 149 -31.20 2.62 8.38
CA THR A 149 -32.61 2.25 8.15
C THR A 149 -33.06 1.11 9.08
N LEU A 150 -32.18 0.11 9.29
CA LEU A 150 -32.47 -1.01 10.21
C LEU A 150 -32.49 -0.54 11.67
N GLY A 151 -31.59 0.36 12.05
CA GLY A 151 -31.52 1.00 13.36
C GLY A 151 -31.35 0.04 14.53
N ASN A 152 -31.36 0.58 15.75
CA ASN A 152 -31.15 -0.20 17.00
C ASN A 152 -32.08 -1.39 17.15
N LYS A 153 -33.34 -1.28 16.68
CA LYS A 153 -34.33 -2.35 16.84
C LYS A 153 -33.91 -3.67 16.20
N THR A 154 -33.16 -3.58 15.10
CA THR A 154 -32.67 -4.76 14.35
C THR A 154 -31.23 -5.09 14.68
N ILE A 155 -30.42 -4.08 14.91
CA ILE A 155 -28.96 -4.22 15.03
C ILE A 155 -28.49 -4.55 16.44
N ALA A 156 -29.16 -4.01 17.48
CA ALA A 156 -28.70 -4.20 18.86
C ALA A 156 -28.58 -5.68 19.25
N GLY A 157 -27.41 -6.04 19.83
CA GLY A 157 -27.09 -7.40 20.25
C GLY A 157 -26.70 -8.36 19.11
N ASN A 158 -26.61 -7.88 17.88
CA ASN A 158 -26.20 -8.67 16.72
C ASN A 158 -24.81 -8.22 16.20
N ILE A 159 -24.20 -9.05 15.37
CA ILE A 159 -23.00 -8.71 14.59
C ILE A 159 -23.46 -8.16 13.25
N VAL A 160 -22.90 -7.02 12.82
CA VAL A 160 -23.16 -6.44 11.51
C VAL A 160 -22.14 -7.01 10.51
N LEU A 161 -22.60 -7.46 9.33
CA LEU A 161 -21.73 -7.85 8.22
C LEU A 161 -21.88 -6.84 7.07
N TYR A 162 -20.85 -6.07 6.81
CA TYR A 162 -20.77 -5.22 5.61
C TYR A 162 -20.44 -6.09 4.39
N ASN A 163 -21.42 -6.25 3.48
CA ASN A 163 -21.37 -7.17 2.33
C ASN A 163 -21.44 -6.46 0.98
N ALA A 164 -21.13 -5.16 0.94
CA ALA A 164 -21.14 -4.37 -0.30
C ALA A 164 -20.30 -5.05 -1.39
N ASP A 165 -20.82 -5.07 -2.62
CA ASP A 165 -20.05 -5.55 -3.77
C ASP A 165 -18.84 -4.63 -4.01
N PHE A 166 -17.73 -5.21 -4.43
CA PHE A 166 -16.51 -4.44 -4.68
C PHE A 166 -16.70 -3.52 -5.89
N VAL A 167 -16.43 -2.24 -5.68
CA VAL A 167 -16.41 -1.20 -6.71
C VAL A 167 -14.99 -0.71 -6.94
N SER A 168 -14.34 -0.24 -5.88
CA SER A 168 -12.94 0.14 -5.84
C SER A 168 -12.43 0.04 -4.40
N TYR A 169 -11.09 0.02 -4.23
CA TYR A 169 -10.51 0.01 -2.89
C TYR A 169 -10.93 1.24 -2.06
N GLY A 170 -10.88 2.44 -2.67
CA GLY A 170 -11.27 3.69 -2.01
C GLY A 170 -12.73 3.71 -1.57
N GLU A 171 -13.66 3.22 -2.43
CA GLU A 171 -15.08 3.19 -2.08
C GLU A 171 -15.41 2.12 -1.03
N ASN A 172 -14.85 0.93 -1.15
CA ASN A 172 -15.15 -0.16 -0.23
C ASN A 172 -14.38 -0.05 1.09
N GLY A 173 -13.23 0.62 1.10
CA GLY A 173 -12.39 0.86 2.28
C GLY A 173 -13.13 1.49 3.45
N GLN A 174 -14.13 2.34 3.18
CA GLN A 174 -14.96 2.96 4.21
C GLN A 174 -15.65 1.94 5.14
N TYR A 175 -16.04 0.77 4.62
CA TYR A 175 -16.70 -0.26 5.43
C TYR A 175 -15.72 -0.96 6.38
N ARG A 176 -14.48 -1.14 5.96
CA ARG A 176 -13.41 -1.59 6.84
C ARG A 176 -13.09 -0.52 7.88
N PHE A 177 -12.83 0.72 7.42
CA PHE A 177 -12.36 1.78 8.30
C PHE A 177 -13.43 2.25 9.29
N ASN A 178 -14.67 2.51 8.84
CA ASN A 178 -15.73 3.08 9.67
C ASN A 178 -16.83 2.09 10.07
N GLY A 179 -16.75 0.84 9.65
CA GLY A 179 -17.85 -0.14 9.83
C GLY A 179 -18.19 -0.38 11.28
N ALA A 180 -17.20 -0.77 12.09
CA ALA A 180 -17.41 -1.04 13.52
C ALA A 180 -17.89 0.20 14.27
N PHE A 181 -17.23 1.35 14.03
CA PHE A 181 -17.61 2.63 14.63
C PHE A 181 -19.08 3.02 14.34
N ASN A 182 -19.58 2.78 13.13
CA ASN A 182 -20.96 3.05 12.79
C ASN A 182 -21.92 1.99 13.35
N ALA A 183 -21.55 0.70 13.32
CA ALA A 183 -22.38 -0.37 13.86
C ALA A 183 -22.61 -0.25 15.38
N GLU A 184 -21.57 0.14 16.12
CA GLU A 184 -21.64 0.37 17.56
C GLU A 184 -22.71 1.38 17.97
N LYS A 185 -22.92 2.45 17.17
CA LYS A 185 -23.96 3.47 17.41
C LYS A 185 -25.37 2.88 17.47
N TYR A 186 -25.58 1.74 16.84
CA TYR A 186 -26.86 1.03 16.80
C TYR A 186 -26.90 -0.18 17.74
N GLY A 187 -25.90 -0.33 18.63
CA GLY A 187 -25.83 -1.38 19.62
C GLY A 187 -25.37 -2.74 19.09
N ALA A 188 -24.67 -2.78 17.96
CA ALA A 188 -24.00 -3.99 17.50
C ALA A 188 -22.95 -4.46 18.54
N VAL A 189 -22.74 -5.77 18.63
CA VAL A 189 -21.75 -6.39 19.55
C VAL A 189 -20.46 -6.78 18.83
N GLY A 190 -20.40 -6.65 17.51
CA GLY A 190 -19.25 -6.88 16.66
C GLY A 190 -19.53 -6.51 15.22
N ALA A 191 -18.49 -6.40 14.42
CA ALA A 191 -18.59 -6.15 12.98
C ALA A 191 -17.77 -7.16 12.18
N LEU A 192 -18.31 -7.63 11.08
CA LEU A 192 -17.60 -8.37 10.04
C LEU A 192 -17.61 -7.56 8.75
N VAL A 193 -16.52 -7.63 8.00
CA VAL A 193 -16.38 -6.93 6.73
C VAL A 193 -16.02 -7.92 5.63
N GLN A 194 -16.75 -7.89 4.53
CA GLN A 194 -16.34 -8.59 3.33
C GLN A 194 -14.99 -8.04 2.86
N SER A 195 -14.04 -8.92 2.59
CA SER A 195 -12.70 -8.56 2.08
C SER A 195 -12.78 -7.56 0.93
N ILE A 196 -11.95 -6.52 0.99
CA ILE A 196 -11.93 -5.42 0.04
C ILE A 196 -11.08 -5.79 -1.17
N THR A 197 -11.66 -6.55 -2.06
CA THR A 197 -11.00 -7.03 -3.28
C THR A 197 -12.03 -7.35 -4.35
N GLY A 198 -11.68 -7.15 -5.62
CA GLY A 198 -12.44 -7.66 -6.75
C GLY A 198 -12.24 -9.17 -6.97
N TYR A 199 -11.31 -9.77 -6.24
CA TYR A 199 -10.95 -11.19 -6.31
C TYR A 199 -11.20 -11.86 -4.98
N SER A 200 -11.59 -13.13 -5.05
CA SER A 200 -11.75 -13.96 -3.88
C SER A 200 -10.73 -15.11 -3.94
N LEU A 201 -10.90 -16.23 -3.40
CA LEU A 201 -10.08 -17.43 -3.24
C LEU A 201 -9.91 -17.75 -1.76
N MET A 202 -10.98 -17.51 -0.99
CA MET A 202 -11.02 -17.78 0.45
C MET A 202 -9.94 -17.01 1.24
N THR A 203 -9.53 -15.83 0.74
CA THR A 203 -8.49 -15.01 1.35
C THR A 203 -9.10 -13.79 2.03
N PRO A 204 -9.09 -13.69 3.37
CA PRO A 204 -9.49 -12.47 4.07
C PRO A 204 -8.41 -11.40 3.95
N HIS A 205 -8.84 -10.12 3.90
CA HIS A 205 -7.98 -8.94 3.81
C HIS A 205 -8.12 -8.12 5.09
N THR A 206 -7.03 -7.98 5.84
CA THR A 206 -6.99 -7.12 7.03
C THR A 206 -6.86 -5.64 6.66
N GLY A 207 -6.46 -4.82 7.57
CA GLY A 207 -6.17 -3.40 7.42
C GLY A 207 -6.66 -2.62 8.63
N THR A 208 -6.22 -1.38 8.74
CA THR A 208 -6.56 -0.51 9.88
C THR A 208 -8.04 -0.10 9.89
N MET A 209 -8.57 0.13 11.07
CA MET A 209 -9.93 0.65 11.28
C MET A 209 -9.94 1.85 12.23
N ASN A 210 -10.97 2.68 12.12
CA ASN A 210 -11.27 3.71 13.09
C ASN A 210 -11.63 3.05 14.44
N PRO A 211 -11.02 3.44 15.57
CA PRO A 211 -11.28 2.83 16.86
C PRO A 211 -12.76 2.76 17.21
N ALA A 212 -13.18 1.61 17.70
CA ALA A 212 -14.54 1.32 18.18
C ALA A 212 -14.50 0.45 19.44
N GLY A 213 -15.55 0.48 20.25
CA GLY A 213 -15.68 -0.34 21.45
C GLY A 213 -16.11 -1.78 21.17
N ILE A 214 -16.33 -2.15 19.91
CA ILE A 214 -16.71 -3.50 19.49
C ILE A 214 -15.63 -4.14 18.60
N PRO A 215 -15.44 -5.48 18.66
CA PRO A 215 -14.48 -6.18 17.82
C PRO A 215 -14.89 -6.17 16.34
N ALA A 216 -13.89 -6.14 15.46
CA ALA A 216 -14.10 -6.19 14.03
C ALA A 216 -13.08 -7.05 13.29
N ALA A 217 -13.55 -7.79 12.28
CA ALA A 217 -12.73 -8.66 11.46
C ALA A 217 -13.19 -8.68 10.00
N ALA A 218 -12.24 -8.91 9.10
CA ALA A 218 -12.53 -9.24 7.72
C ALA A 218 -12.77 -10.76 7.57
N ILE A 219 -13.72 -11.12 6.72
CA ILE A 219 -13.98 -12.49 6.28
C ILE A 219 -13.91 -12.55 4.76
N THR A 220 -13.83 -13.76 4.21
CA THR A 220 -13.75 -13.94 2.77
C THR A 220 -15.00 -13.43 2.04
N VAL A 221 -14.85 -13.11 0.76
CA VAL A 221 -16.01 -12.74 -0.10
C VAL A 221 -16.98 -13.91 -0.18
N GLU A 222 -16.48 -15.15 -0.28
CA GLU A 222 -17.31 -16.36 -0.35
C GLU A 222 -18.16 -16.57 0.90
N ASP A 223 -17.56 -16.39 2.09
CA ASP A 223 -18.26 -16.56 3.36
C ASP A 223 -19.24 -15.42 3.64
N SER A 224 -18.89 -14.20 3.28
CA SER A 224 -19.80 -13.05 3.30
C SER A 224 -21.05 -13.34 2.44
N LYS A 225 -20.87 -13.83 1.22
CA LYS A 225 -21.98 -14.21 0.32
C LYS A 225 -22.76 -15.42 0.84
N LEU A 226 -22.10 -16.39 1.49
CA LEU A 226 -22.78 -17.51 2.15
C LEU A 226 -23.71 -17.03 3.27
N ILE A 227 -23.19 -16.23 4.20
CA ILE A 227 -23.96 -15.67 5.32
C ILE A 227 -25.13 -14.83 4.80
N THR A 228 -24.90 -13.99 3.79
CA THR A 228 -25.94 -13.19 3.14
C THR A 228 -27.05 -14.07 2.54
N ARG A 229 -26.71 -15.17 1.86
CA ARG A 229 -27.71 -16.11 1.33
C ARG A 229 -28.50 -16.82 2.45
N MET A 230 -27.84 -17.17 3.56
CA MET A 230 -28.52 -17.76 4.72
C MET A 230 -29.50 -16.77 5.34
N TYR A 231 -29.10 -15.53 5.56
CA TYR A 231 -29.97 -14.47 6.07
C TYR A 231 -31.17 -14.23 5.17
N ASN A 232 -30.98 -14.12 3.87
CA ASN A 232 -32.05 -13.89 2.91
C ASN A 232 -33.10 -15.06 2.89
N ARG A 233 -32.61 -16.31 2.99
CA ARG A 233 -33.50 -17.48 3.09
C ARG A 233 -34.26 -17.49 4.41
N HIS A 234 -33.60 -17.17 5.53
CA HIS A 234 -34.25 -17.03 6.84
C HIS A 234 -35.37 -15.98 6.80
N MET A 235 -35.10 -14.81 6.24
CA MET A 235 -36.08 -13.74 6.14
C MET A 235 -37.27 -14.11 5.26
N LYS A 236 -37.03 -14.84 4.16
CA LYS A 236 -38.12 -15.39 3.33
C LYS A 236 -38.97 -16.41 4.07
N ALA A 237 -38.35 -17.34 4.80
CA ALA A 237 -39.08 -18.35 5.59
C ALA A 237 -39.90 -17.71 6.72
N LYS A 238 -39.35 -16.66 7.35
CA LYS A 238 -40.07 -15.89 8.36
C LYS A 238 -41.30 -15.16 7.81
N GLN A 239 -41.24 -14.69 6.58
CA GLN A 239 -42.36 -14.03 5.90
C GLN A 239 -43.37 -15.04 5.33
N ASN A 240 -42.93 -16.21 4.93
CA ASN A 240 -43.77 -17.29 4.39
C ASN A 240 -43.35 -18.64 5.00
N PRO A 241 -43.93 -19.03 6.15
CA PRO A 241 -43.61 -20.29 6.84
C PRO A 241 -43.93 -21.57 6.04
N ASP A 242 -44.78 -21.46 5.01
CA ASP A 242 -45.22 -22.59 4.19
C ASP A 242 -44.18 -22.94 3.06
N ILE A 243 -43.06 -22.23 2.98
CA ILE A 243 -41.98 -22.59 2.06
C ILE A 243 -41.43 -23.96 2.47
N GLU A 244 -41.23 -24.83 1.49
CA GLU A 244 -40.56 -26.12 1.70
C GLU A 244 -39.22 -25.98 2.42
N ASN A 245 -39.02 -26.77 3.48
CA ASN A 245 -37.85 -26.75 4.37
C ASN A 245 -37.64 -25.40 5.13
N ALA A 246 -38.72 -24.63 5.37
CA ALA A 246 -38.62 -23.34 6.09
C ALA A 246 -37.95 -23.47 7.45
N GLU A 247 -38.14 -24.59 8.16
CA GLU A 247 -37.53 -24.87 9.47
C GLU A 247 -36.03 -25.03 9.43
N LEU A 248 -35.43 -25.31 8.25
CA LEU A 248 -33.99 -25.44 8.06
C LEU A 248 -33.32 -24.09 7.80
N PHE A 249 -34.08 -23.05 7.46
CA PHE A 249 -33.54 -21.72 7.15
C PHE A 249 -33.43 -20.88 8.42
N VAL A 250 -32.46 -21.24 9.28
CA VAL A 250 -32.19 -20.52 10.53
C VAL A 250 -31.46 -19.21 10.26
N ALA A 251 -31.57 -18.25 11.19
CA ALA A 251 -30.76 -17.03 11.14
C ALA A 251 -29.26 -17.37 11.18
N PRO A 252 -28.44 -16.76 10.34
CA PRO A 252 -27.00 -16.97 10.42
C PRO A 252 -26.49 -16.48 11.77
N ARG A 253 -25.74 -17.35 12.47
CA ARG A 253 -25.17 -17.09 13.78
C ARG A 253 -23.71 -17.46 13.78
N VAL A 254 -22.87 -16.62 14.36
CA VAL A 254 -21.45 -16.90 14.47
C VAL A 254 -20.98 -16.83 15.91
N LYS A 255 -19.89 -17.57 16.20
CA LYS A 255 -19.07 -17.38 17.37
C LYS A 255 -17.75 -16.74 16.92
N LEU A 256 -17.52 -15.51 17.36
CA LEU A 256 -16.31 -14.71 17.08
C LEU A 256 -15.44 -14.69 18.33
N VAL A 257 -14.18 -15.09 18.21
CA VAL A 257 -13.15 -14.98 19.25
C VAL A 257 -12.01 -14.16 18.69
N MET A 258 -11.62 -13.12 19.42
CA MET A 258 -10.47 -12.27 19.09
C MET A 258 -9.77 -11.89 20.40
N ASN A 259 -8.47 -12.20 20.49
CA ASN A 259 -7.63 -11.83 21.63
C ASN A 259 -6.77 -10.58 21.34
N ALA A 260 -7.25 -9.74 20.42
CA ALA A 260 -6.57 -8.53 19.99
C ALA A 260 -6.32 -7.56 21.16
N GLN A 261 -5.18 -6.88 21.11
CA GLN A 261 -4.74 -5.92 22.12
C GLN A 261 -4.20 -4.65 21.45
N ASN A 262 -4.61 -3.49 21.97
CA ASN A 262 -4.18 -2.17 21.53
C ASN A 262 -3.27 -1.52 22.57
N TYR A 263 -2.17 -0.93 22.13
CA TYR A 263 -1.20 -0.20 22.94
C TYR A 263 -0.90 1.15 22.27
N VAL A 264 -1.59 2.20 22.71
CA VAL A 264 -1.48 3.55 22.12
C VAL A 264 -0.21 4.25 22.61
N ASN A 265 0.56 4.87 21.72
CA ASN A 265 1.84 5.58 22.00
C ASN A 265 2.81 4.77 22.87
N HIS A 266 2.88 3.47 22.61
CA HIS A 266 3.47 2.55 23.57
C HIS A 266 4.99 2.41 23.43
N THR A 267 5.54 2.62 22.24
CA THR A 267 6.96 2.40 21.98
C THR A 267 7.51 3.37 20.94
N GLN A 268 8.82 3.47 20.91
CA GLN A 268 9.54 4.17 19.84
C GLN A 268 10.15 3.14 18.90
N GLN A 269 9.95 3.39 17.61
CA GLN A 269 10.61 2.64 16.54
C GLN A 269 10.99 3.56 15.41
N PRO A 270 12.08 3.27 14.69
CA PRO A 270 12.65 4.22 13.76
C PRO A 270 12.04 4.15 12.34
N ASN A 271 12.05 5.30 11.65
CA ASN A 271 12.29 5.34 10.22
C ASN A 271 13.76 4.97 9.94
N ILE A 272 14.04 4.37 8.79
CA ILE A 272 15.40 4.13 8.32
C ILE A 272 15.70 5.14 7.23
N ILE A 273 16.81 5.87 7.37
CA ILE A 273 17.20 6.91 6.44
C ILE A 273 18.58 6.60 5.85
N ILE A 274 18.70 6.70 4.53
CA ILE A 274 19.92 6.36 3.80
C ILE A 274 20.21 7.46 2.78
N ASP A 275 21.40 8.08 2.85
CA ASP A 275 21.83 9.15 1.95
C ASP A 275 22.99 8.75 1.05
N ILE A 276 22.94 9.23 -0.20
CA ILE A 276 24.10 9.54 -1.00
C ILE A 276 24.25 11.05 -1.02
N LYS A 277 25.22 11.60 -0.29
CA LYS A 277 25.46 13.04 -0.19
C LYS A 277 25.83 13.65 -1.53
N GLY A 278 25.17 14.74 -1.86
CA GLY A 278 25.44 15.55 -3.05
C GLY A 278 26.85 16.13 -3.08
N SER A 279 27.38 16.32 -4.29
CA SER A 279 28.73 16.83 -4.52
C SER A 279 28.82 18.36 -4.52
N GLU A 280 27.73 19.06 -4.87
CA GLU A 280 27.71 20.53 -5.00
C GLU A 280 26.74 21.19 -4.02
N LYS A 281 25.56 20.55 -3.82
CA LYS A 281 24.44 21.05 -3.01
C LYS A 281 23.97 19.99 -2.00
N PRO A 282 24.84 19.58 -1.05
CA PRO A 282 24.54 18.45 -0.15
C PRO A 282 23.36 18.70 0.79
N ASP A 283 22.93 19.94 0.96
CA ASP A 283 21.78 20.30 1.80
C ASP A 283 20.45 20.26 1.04
N GLU A 284 20.46 20.27 -0.29
CA GLU A 284 19.28 20.08 -1.10
C GLU A 284 18.99 18.57 -1.27
N ILE A 285 17.74 18.14 -1.04
CA ILE A 285 17.39 16.73 -0.87
C ILE A 285 16.34 16.31 -1.89
N VAL A 286 16.58 15.19 -2.56
CA VAL A 286 15.61 14.44 -3.37
C VAL A 286 15.31 13.16 -2.64
N ILE A 287 14.04 12.91 -2.30
CA ILE A 287 13.58 11.73 -1.55
C ILE A 287 13.09 10.66 -2.51
N LEU A 288 13.49 9.42 -2.23
CA LEU A 288 12.85 8.18 -2.67
C LEU A 288 12.36 7.44 -1.44
N SER A 289 11.19 6.83 -1.48
CA SER A 289 10.65 6.13 -0.34
C SER A 289 9.74 4.96 -0.67
N GLY A 290 9.40 4.22 0.34
CA GLY A 290 8.40 3.21 0.52
C GLY A 290 8.28 2.89 2.00
N HIS A 291 7.17 2.33 2.46
CA HIS A 291 7.07 2.00 3.87
C HIS A 291 7.74 0.66 4.19
N PHE A 292 8.31 0.58 5.39
CA PHE A 292 9.10 -0.57 5.81
C PHE A 292 8.31 -1.53 6.69
N ASP A 293 7.34 -1.03 7.42
CA ASP A 293 6.43 -1.90 8.16
C ASP A 293 5.51 -2.67 7.21
N SER A 294 4.84 -3.66 7.72
CA SER A 294 3.85 -4.46 7.03
C SER A 294 2.86 -5.03 8.03
N TRP A 295 1.74 -5.55 7.56
CA TRP A 295 0.85 -6.34 8.39
C TRP A 295 1.53 -7.59 8.94
N ASP A 296 0.93 -8.17 9.99
CA ASP A 296 1.36 -9.39 10.67
C ASP A 296 0.94 -10.68 9.96
N VAL A 297 0.50 -10.57 8.71
CA VAL A 297 0.10 -11.65 7.81
C VAL A 297 0.96 -11.63 6.55
N GLY A 298 1.19 -12.78 5.93
CA GLY A 298 2.16 -12.86 4.85
C GLY A 298 3.57 -12.50 5.33
N VAL A 299 4.35 -11.85 4.47
CA VAL A 299 5.67 -11.30 4.79
C VAL A 299 5.81 -9.82 4.39
N GLY A 300 4.74 -9.19 3.85
CA GLY A 300 4.79 -7.82 3.36
C GLY A 300 5.80 -7.68 2.23
N ALA A 301 5.74 -8.58 1.24
CA ALA A 301 6.70 -8.56 0.13
C ALA A 301 6.34 -7.48 -0.89
N MET A 302 5.06 -7.40 -1.24
CA MET A 302 4.55 -6.42 -2.19
C MET A 302 4.10 -5.13 -1.50
N ASP A 303 3.63 -5.24 -0.25
CA ASP A 303 3.08 -4.18 0.57
C ASP A 303 3.89 -4.02 1.88
N ASP A 304 4.90 -3.13 1.98
CA ASP A 304 5.56 -2.48 0.87
C ASP A 304 7.07 -2.78 0.87
N GLY A 305 7.45 -4.04 1.18
CA GLY A 305 8.86 -4.46 1.10
C GLY A 305 9.45 -4.20 -0.29
N GLY A 306 8.65 -4.40 -1.34
CA GLY A 306 9.06 -4.18 -2.72
C GLY A 306 9.38 -2.72 -3.02
N GLY A 307 8.54 -1.75 -2.63
CA GLY A 307 8.80 -0.32 -2.85
C GLY A 307 9.94 0.21 -2.01
N ALA A 308 10.00 -0.15 -0.73
CA ALA A 308 11.12 0.20 0.14
C ALA A 308 12.47 -0.32 -0.43
N PHE A 309 12.50 -1.58 -0.93
CA PHE A 309 13.72 -2.16 -1.50
C PHE A 309 14.01 -1.69 -2.93
N CYS A 310 13.00 -1.28 -3.71
CA CYS A 310 13.24 -0.58 -4.98
C CYS A 310 13.89 0.78 -4.76
N SER A 311 13.45 1.54 -3.76
CA SER A 311 14.05 2.82 -3.35
C SER A 311 15.51 2.63 -2.88
N TYR A 312 15.76 1.63 -2.04
CA TYR A 312 17.12 1.26 -1.61
C TYR A 312 17.96 0.75 -2.78
N GLY A 313 17.41 -0.09 -3.65
CA GLY A 313 18.04 -0.56 -4.89
C GLY A 313 18.44 0.57 -5.81
N ALA A 314 17.61 1.61 -5.92
CA ALA A 314 17.96 2.82 -6.68
C ALA A 314 19.21 3.49 -6.15
N LEU A 315 19.37 3.66 -4.83
CA LEU A 315 20.61 4.18 -4.25
C LEU A 315 21.82 3.27 -4.53
N LYS A 316 21.64 1.94 -4.47
CA LYS A 316 22.70 0.97 -4.79
C LYS A 316 23.18 1.17 -6.23
N LEU A 317 22.27 1.33 -7.19
CA LEU A 317 22.61 1.58 -8.58
C LEU A 317 23.34 2.93 -8.75
N ILE A 318 22.86 4.00 -8.11
CA ILE A 318 23.49 5.32 -8.11
C ILE A 318 24.89 5.27 -7.51
N SER A 319 25.12 4.48 -6.46
CA SER A 319 26.44 4.33 -5.83
C SER A 319 27.50 3.69 -6.75
N ARG A 320 27.08 2.99 -7.82
CA ARG A 320 27.94 2.37 -8.83
C ARG A 320 28.37 3.34 -9.92
N LEU A 321 27.75 4.52 -10.01
CA LEU A 321 28.11 5.54 -11.00
C LEU A 321 29.51 6.13 -10.75
N PRO A 322 30.21 6.60 -11.80
CA PRO A 322 31.54 7.16 -11.66
C PRO A 322 31.58 8.50 -10.89
N ARG A 323 30.43 9.17 -10.72
CA ARG A 323 30.30 10.39 -9.93
C ARG A 323 29.00 10.45 -9.14
N LYS A 324 28.99 11.27 -8.11
CA LYS A 324 27.81 11.56 -7.31
C LYS A 324 26.86 12.56 -8.00
N PRO A 325 25.58 12.57 -7.66
CA PRO A 325 24.67 13.65 -8.05
C PRO A 325 25.07 14.96 -7.36
N LYS A 326 24.58 16.10 -7.85
CA LYS A 326 24.87 17.40 -7.24
C LYS A 326 24.17 17.58 -5.90
N ARG A 327 22.91 17.15 -5.81
CA ARG A 327 22.10 17.16 -4.59
C ARG A 327 22.16 15.81 -3.89
N THR A 328 21.82 15.80 -2.62
CA THR A 328 21.66 14.56 -1.84
C THR A 328 20.44 13.79 -2.36
N ILE A 329 20.62 12.49 -2.59
CA ILE A 329 19.49 11.57 -2.76
C ILE A 329 19.34 10.81 -1.46
N ARG A 330 18.16 10.89 -0.88
CA ARG A 330 17.77 10.29 0.40
C ARG A 330 16.75 9.20 0.14
N VAL A 331 16.99 8.01 0.66
CA VAL A 331 15.94 7.00 0.81
C VAL A 331 15.40 7.07 2.23
N ILE A 332 14.09 7.03 2.36
CA ILE A 332 13.39 6.87 3.62
C ILE A 332 12.54 5.62 3.53
N MET A 333 12.76 4.69 4.45
CA MET A 333 11.89 3.56 4.68
C MET A 333 11.01 3.92 5.88
N TRP A 334 9.75 4.22 5.60
CA TRP A 334 8.81 4.72 6.59
C TRP A 334 8.37 3.65 7.57
N ASN A 335 7.99 4.05 8.75
CA ASN A 335 7.44 3.17 9.77
C ASN A 335 6.01 3.57 10.13
N ASN A 336 5.17 2.57 10.39
CA ASN A 336 3.79 2.73 10.85
C ASN A 336 2.83 3.31 9.79
N GLU A 337 3.12 3.11 8.50
CA GLU A 337 2.19 3.45 7.43
C GLU A 337 0.87 2.71 7.62
N GLU A 338 0.94 1.38 7.74
CA GLU A 338 -0.16 0.42 7.85
C GLU A 338 -1.19 0.74 8.95
N SER A 339 -0.83 1.61 9.87
CA SER A 339 -1.71 1.98 10.98
C SER A 339 -2.11 3.45 10.94
N LEU A 340 -1.17 4.37 11.02
CA LEU A 340 -1.45 5.80 11.22
C LEU A 340 -0.38 6.73 10.63
N SER A 341 0.51 6.25 9.75
CA SER A 341 1.59 7.01 9.08
C SER A 341 2.46 7.86 10.03
N ARG A 342 2.73 7.34 11.25
CA ARG A 342 3.49 8.08 12.28
C ARG A 342 4.93 8.36 11.86
N GLY A 343 5.51 7.51 10.99
CA GLY A 343 6.83 7.72 10.41
C GLY A 343 6.91 9.00 9.60
N ALA A 344 5.96 9.19 8.71
CA ALA A 344 5.83 10.38 7.88
C ALA A 344 5.61 11.65 8.70
N ASP A 345 4.66 11.62 9.64
CA ASP A 345 4.37 12.73 10.53
C ASP A 345 5.60 13.12 11.39
N GLY A 346 6.31 12.10 11.90
CA GLY A 346 7.52 12.28 12.72
C GLY A 346 8.65 12.94 11.93
N TYR A 347 8.93 12.46 10.73
CA TYR A 347 9.92 13.05 9.83
C TYR A 347 9.55 14.50 9.48
N PHE A 348 8.32 14.75 9.06
CA PHE A 348 7.84 16.09 8.73
C PHE A 348 8.03 17.06 9.89
N ALA A 349 7.68 16.66 11.11
CA ALA A 349 7.83 17.47 12.31
C ALA A 349 9.31 17.75 12.66
N ALA A 350 10.16 16.72 12.57
CA ALA A 350 11.60 16.84 12.87
C ALA A 350 12.34 17.74 11.88
N HIS A 351 11.98 17.67 10.60
CA HIS A 351 12.62 18.40 9.50
C HIS A 351 11.92 19.73 9.12
N LYS A 352 10.94 20.17 9.91
CA LYS A 352 10.11 21.34 9.62
C LYS A 352 10.90 22.62 9.24
N ASN A 353 12.08 22.79 9.82
CA ASN A 353 12.92 23.99 9.58
C ASN A 353 13.80 23.90 8.33
N GLU A 354 13.75 22.78 7.60
CA GLU A 354 14.55 22.55 6.41
C GLU A 354 13.73 21.95 5.24
N LEU A 355 12.39 22.01 5.33
CA LEU A 355 11.50 21.48 4.29
C LEU A 355 11.69 22.18 2.94
N ASP A 356 12.04 23.46 2.94
CA ASP A 356 12.36 24.24 1.75
C ASP A 356 13.65 23.77 1.03
N LYS A 357 14.45 22.92 1.67
CA LYS A 357 15.59 22.22 1.05
C LYS A 357 15.20 20.90 0.38
N HIS A 358 13.98 20.41 0.59
CA HIS A 358 13.48 19.22 -0.09
C HIS A 358 12.96 19.61 -1.47
N ILE A 359 13.63 19.10 -2.50
CA ILE A 359 13.42 19.50 -3.90
C ILE A 359 12.35 18.66 -4.58
N PHE A 360 12.25 17.40 -4.18
CA PHE A 360 11.31 16.43 -4.72
C PHE A 360 11.15 15.24 -3.77
N ALA A 361 9.97 14.65 -3.72
CA ALA A 361 9.72 13.39 -3.03
C ALA A 361 8.98 12.40 -3.93
N MET A 362 9.41 11.14 -3.92
CA MET A 362 8.79 10.04 -4.67
C MET A 362 8.65 8.83 -3.77
N GLU A 363 7.47 8.19 -3.85
CA GLU A 363 7.19 6.95 -3.13
C GLU A 363 6.65 5.88 -4.05
N SER A 364 7.02 4.62 -3.78
CA SER A 364 6.51 3.43 -4.45
C SER A 364 5.76 2.60 -3.42
N ASP A 365 4.43 2.58 -3.49
CA ASP A 365 3.54 1.92 -2.53
C ASP A 365 2.25 1.38 -3.18
N ILE A 366 2.30 1.03 -4.46
CA ILE A 366 1.15 0.44 -5.18
C ILE A 366 1.61 -0.82 -5.92
N GLY A 367 2.35 -1.67 -5.19
CA GLY A 367 2.91 -2.89 -5.73
C GLY A 367 4.06 -2.67 -6.72
N ASN A 368 4.71 -3.78 -7.10
CA ASN A 368 5.95 -3.77 -7.85
C ASN A 368 5.84 -4.61 -9.13
N PHE A 369 4.95 -4.20 -10.02
CA PHE A 369 4.74 -4.79 -11.34
C PHE A 369 5.65 -4.16 -12.41
N GLU A 370 5.20 -4.14 -13.67
CA GLU A 370 5.92 -3.44 -14.73
C GLU A 370 5.97 -1.93 -14.46
N PRO A 371 7.15 -1.30 -14.48
CA PRO A 371 7.26 0.12 -14.24
C PRO A 371 6.48 0.91 -15.28
N TRP A 372 5.57 1.78 -14.83
CA TRP A 372 4.76 2.61 -15.70
C TRP A 372 5.26 4.06 -15.72
N GLY A 373 5.44 4.70 -14.56
CA GLY A 373 5.89 6.08 -14.47
C GLY A 373 5.58 6.77 -13.15
N ILE A 374 5.31 8.06 -13.22
CA ILE A 374 5.07 8.92 -12.06
C ILE A 374 3.71 9.60 -12.17
N GLU A 375 2.92 9.56 -11.12
CA GLU A 375 1.80 10.47 -10.88
C GLU A 375 2.33 11.71 -10.17
N LEU A 376 2.59 12.76 -10.94
CA LEU A 376 3.26 13.98 -10.50
C LEU A 376 2.27 14.98 -9.92
N MET A 377 2.43 15.37 -8.67
CA MET A 377 1.78 16.52 -8.09
C MET A 377 2.73 17.73 -8.10
N SER A 378 2.47 18.69 -8.96
CA SER A 378 3.26 19.92 -9.06
C SER A 378 2.47 21.04 -9.72
N LYS A 379 2.60 22.25 -9.17
CA LYS A 379 2.06 23.47 -9.78
C LYS A 379 2.96 24.05 -10.89
N ASN A 380 4.14 23.46 -11.11
CA ASN A 380 5.12 23.95 -12.07
C ASN A 380 5.00 23.23 -13.41
N ALA A 381 4.34 23.85 -14.38
CA ALA A 381 4.16 23.30 -15.73
C ALA A 381 5.51 23.01 -16.45
N THR A 382 6.58 23.72 -16.12
CA THR A 382 7.90 23.46 -16.70
C THR A 382 8.45 22.11 -16.26
N LEU A 383 8.24 21.72 -14.99
CA LEU A 383 8.61 20.40 -14.48
C LEU A 383 7.85 19.29 -15.18
N LEU A 384 6.54 19.44 -15.36
CA LEU A 384 5.73 18.46 -16.09
C LEU A 384 6.28 18.21 -17.50
N ASN A 385 6.55 19.29 -18.26
CA ASN A 385 7.07 19.17 -19.61
C ASN A 385 8.47 18.51 -19.63
N LEU A 386 9.37 18.95 -18.75
CA LEU A 386 10.71 18.38 -18.62
C LEU A 386 10.67 16.88 -18.30
N TYR A 387 9.86 16.49 -17.32
CA TYR A 387 9.75 15.09 -16.89
C TYR A 387 9.11 14.24 -17.99
N THR A 388 8.05 14.74 -18.65
CA THR A 388 7.44 14.03 -19.79
C THR A 388 8.45 13.78 -20.92
N VAL A 389 9.24 14.78 -21.28
CA VAL A 389 10.27 14.65 -22.32
C VAL A 389 11.36 13.67 -21.88
N PHE A 390 11.85 13.79 -20.65
CA PHE A 390 12.86 12.90 -20.09
C PHE A 390 12.38 11.44 -20.07
N GLY A 391 11.23 11.19 -19.48
CA GLY A 391 10.67 9.84 -19.35
C GLY A 391 10.50 9.16 -20.71
N ASN A 392 9.91 9.87 -21.68
CA ASN A 392 9.66 9.34 -23.03
C ASN A 392 10.96 9.06 -23.80
N GLN A 393 12.02 9.78 -23.55
CA GLN A 393 13.27 9.63 -24.30
C GLN A 393 14.24 8.63 -23.67
N TYR A 394 14.36 8.60 -22.34
CA TYR A 394 15.43 7.85 -21.68
C TYR A 394 14.95 6.55 -21.03
N LEU A 395 13.67 6.40 -20.69
CA LEU A 395 13.15 5.23 -19.99
C LEU A 395 12.38 4.19 -20.81
N PRO A 396 12.16 4.31 -22.15
CA PRO A 396 11.27 3.39 -22.88
C PRO A 396 11.70 1.92 -22.81
N THR A 397 13.02 1.67 -22.65
CA THR A 397 13.58 0.31 -22.69
C THR A 397 13.44 -0.44 -21.38
N ILE A 398 13.31 0.25 -20.25
CA ILE A 398 13.10 -0.37 -18.93
C ILE A 398 11.71 -0.10 -18.37
N GLY A 399 10.95 0.82 -18.99
CA GLY A 399 9.65 1.30 -18.50
C GLY A 399 9.81 2.44 -17.48
N GLY A 400 8.70 2.89 -16.93
CA GLY A 400 8.68 3.91 -15.88
C GLY A 400 8.78 5.36 -16.38
N GLY A 401 8.63 5.60 -17.68
CA GLY A 401 8.81 6.92 -18.29
C GLY A 401 7.54 7.75 -18.45
N ASN A 402 6.36 7.22 -18.15
CA ASN A 402 5.13 7.99 -18.25
C ASN A 402 5.03 9.02 -17.11
N VAL A 403 4.38 10.15 -17.38
CA VAL A 403 4.10 11.17 -16.37
C VAL A 403 2.66 11.62 -16.50
N THR A 404 1.91 11.51 -15.41
CA THR A 404 0.53 12.02 -15.32
C THR A 404 0.48 13.07 -14.24
N LEU A 405 -0.11 14.24 -14.53
CA LEU A 405 -0.33 15.26 -13.52
C LEU A 405 -1.55 14.88 -12.68
N VAL A 406 -1.42 15.00 -11.37
CA VAL A 406 -2.49 14.80 -10.40
C VAL A 406 -2.67 16.03 -9.53
N ASP A 407 -3.90 16.28 -9.09
CA ASP A 407 -4.26 17.45 -8.29
C ASP A 407 -4.21 17.16 -6.78
N GLU A 408 -4.25 15.89 -6.39
CA GLU A 408 -4.23 15.42 -5.01
C GLU A 408 -2.94 14.64 -4.72
N PRO A 409 -2.48 14.62 -3.46
CA PRO A 409 -1.38 13.76 -3.03
C PRO A 409 -1.64 12.27 -3.32
N PRO A 410 -0.59 11.45 -3.45
CA PRO A 410 -0.72 10.04 -3.84
C PRO A 410 -1.36 9.14 -2.75
N ASN A 411 -1.67 9.69 -1.57
CA ASN A 411 -2.23 8.98 -0.41
C ASN A 411 -1.28 7.91 0.15
N VAL A 412 -0.05 8.31 0.35
CA VAL A 412 1.07 7.52 0.90
C VAL A 412 1.87 8.39 1.88
N ASP A 413 2.96 7.88 2.44
CA ASP A 413 3.73 8.56 3.49
C ASP A 413 4.32 9.94 3.10
N ILE A 414 4.55 10.22 1.82
CA ILE A 414 5.04 11.55 1.38
C ILE A 414 3.96 12.64 1.38
N ASP A 415 2.71 12.33 1.67
CA ASP A 415 1.60 13.29 1.64
C ASP A 415 1.82 14.58 2.46
N PRO A 416 2.41 14.53 3.67
CA PRO A 416 2.71 15.76 4.41
C PRO A 416 3.70 16.69 3.67
N LEU A 417 4.65 16.11 2.92
CA LEU A 417 5.61 16.86 2.10
C LEU A 417 4.93 17.48 0.88
N CYS A 418 4.05 16.71 0.21
CA CYS A 418 3.25 17.17 -0.92
C CYS A 418 2.33 18.33 -0.50
N ALA A 419 1.64 18.19 0.63
CA ALA A 419 0.74 19.21 1.18
C ALA A 419 1.48 20.51 1.58
N TYR A 420 2.74 20.40 2.01
CA TYR A 420 3.60 21.57 2.26
C TYR A 420 3.92 22.33 0.97
N GLY A 421 3.88 21.68 -0.19
CA GLY A 421 4.14 22.27 -1.50
C GLY A 421 5.42 21.81 -2.17
N ILE A 422 6.09 20.79 -1.63
CA ILE A 422 7.21 20.13 -2.28
C ILE A 422 6.67 19.37 -3.50
N PRO A 423 7.25 19.52 -4.70
CA PRO A 423 6.90 18.67 -5.84
C PRO A 423 7.07 17.20 -5.46
N CYS A 424 6.04 16.39 -5.72
CA CYS A 424 6.08 15.01 -5.31
C CYS A 424 5.37 14.09 -6.32
N GLY A 425 5.54 12.78 -6.19
CA GLY A 425 4.85 11.83 -7.03
C GLY A 425 4.86 10.40 -6.52
N GLY A 426 3.75 9.70 -6.76
CA GLY A 426 3.68 8.25 -6.64
C GLY A 426 4.41 7.58 -7.81
N PHE A 427 5.31 6.64 -7.53
CA PHE A 427 5.87 5.78 -8.56
C PHE A 427 4.91 4.64 -8.86
N VAL A 428 4.40 4.61 -10.09
CA VAL A 428 3.32 3.73 -10.50
C VAL A 428 3.84 2.54 -11.29
N THR A 429 3.30 1.36 -10.99
CA THR A 429 3.52 0.14 -11.74
C THR A 429 2.22 -0.43 -12.29
N LEU A 430 2.25 -1.21 -13.35
CA LEU A 430 1.05 -1.78 -13.97
C LEU A 430 1.13 -3.30 -14.04
N ASP A 431 0.13 -3.98 -13.50
CA ASP A 431 -0.08 -5.40 -13.73
C ASP A 431 -0.70 -5.65 -15.10
N LYS A 432 0.04 -6.30 -15.99
CA LYS A 432 -0.39 -6.62 -17.35
C LYS A 432 -1.47 -7.71 -17.41
N TYR A 433 -1.62 -8.48 -16.35
CA TYR A 433 -2.45 -9.68 -16.31
C TYR A 433 -3.84 -9.44 -15.71
N THR A 434 -4.07 -8.28 -15.10
CA THR A 434 -5.37 -7.95 -14.55
C THR A 434 -6.33 -7.45 -15.60
N PHE A 435 -7.57 -7.94 -15.54
CA PHE A 435 -8.66 -7.47 -16.38
C PHE A 435 -8.85 -5.97 -16.15
N LYS A 436 -8.80 -5.21 -17.22
CA LYS A 436 -9.07 -3.77 -17.19
C LYS A 436 -10.48 -3.53 -16.68
N ASN A 437 -10.61 -3.05 -15.45
CA ASN A 437 -11.85 -2.42 -15.03
C ASN A 437 -11.87 -1.01 -15.62
N PRO A 438 -12.89 -0.65 -16.43
CA PRO A 438 -12.96 0.68 -17.05
C PRO A 438 -13.04 1.85 -16.05
N SER A 439 -13.38 1.56 -14.79
CA SER A 439 -13.53 2.55 -13.72
C SER A 439 -12.31 2.69 -12.81
N THR A 440 -11.29 1.85 -12.96
CA THR A 440 -10.00 2.02 -12.26
C THR A 440 -8.90 2.37 -13.25
N PRO A 441 -7.95 3.24 -12.91
CA PRO A 441 -6.72 3.36 -13.68
C PRO A 441 -6.15 1.97 -13.90
N ALA A 442 -5.86 1.63 -15.14
CA ALA A 442 -5.47 0.28 -15.51
C ALA A 442 -4.27 -0.17 -14.66
N GLY A 443 -4.38 -1.32 -14.00
CA GLY A 443 -3.22 -2.03 -13.48
C GLY A 443 -3.11 -2.27 -11.98
N PHE A 444 -3.94 -1.65 -11.13
CA PHE A 444 -3.87 -1.84 -9.68
C PHE A 444 -4.64 -3.07 -9.15
N GLU A 445 -5.44 -3.72 -9.98
CA GLU A 445 -6.25 -4.85 -9.53
C GLU A 445 -5.42 -6.03 -9.06
N GLY A 446 -4.23 -6.23 -9.62
CA GLY A 446 -3.30 -7.28 -9.21
C GLY A 446 -2.74 -7.07 -7.81
N TYR A 447 -2.49 -5.82 -7.42
CA TYR A 447 -2.07 -5.45 -6.09
C TYR A 447 -3.10 -5.86 -5.04
N PHE A 448 -4.36 -5.52 -5.23
CA PHE A 448 -5.45 -5.85 -4.30
C PHE A 448 -5.83 -7.33 -4.22
N ARG A 449 -5.15 -8.22 -4.93
CA ARG A 449 -5.22 -9.68 -4.68
C ARG A 449 -4.42 -10.09 -3.46
N PHE A 450 -3.30 -9.43 -3.23
CA PHE A 450 -2.29 -9.82 -2.25
C PHE A 450 -2.25 -8.87 -1.05
N HIS A 451 -2.54 -7.59 -1.29
CA HIS A 451 -2.53 -6.51 -0.32
C HIS A 451 -3.30 -6.88 0.97
N HIS A 452 -2.62 -6.80 2.10
CA HIS A 452 -3.17 -7.10 3.44
C HIS A 452 -3.63 -8.55 3.64
N THR A 453 -2.95 -9.51 3.01
CA THR A 453 -3.32 -10.94 3.10
C THR A 453 -2.14 -11.84 3.41
N GLU A 454 -2.44 -13.09 3.81
CA GLU A 454 -1.44 -14.16 3.93
C GLU A 454 -0.73 -14.52 2.61
N ALA A 455 -1.28 -14.07 1.47
CA ALA A 455 -0.71 -14.33 0.15
C ALA A 455 0.35 -13.29 -0.26
N ASP A 456 0.56 -12.23 0.52
CA ASP A 456 1.65 -11.26 0.28
C ASP A 456 2.99 -11.84 0.70
N ARG A 457 3.60 -12.59 -0.23
CA ARG A 457 4.85 -13.32 -0.06
C ARG A 457 5.78 -13.06 -1.23
N MET A 458 7.04 -13.50 -1.13
CA MET A 458 8.06 -13.24 -2.14
C MET A 458 7.71 -13.77 -3.54
N GLU A 459 6.89 -14.84 -3.62
CA GLU A 459 6.47 -15.47 -4.87
C GLU A 459 5.55 -14.58 -5.74
N VAL A 460 4.98 -13.51 -5.18
CA VAL A 460 4.16 -12.55 -5.95
C VAL A 460 5.01 -11.48 -6.65
N LEU A 461 6.29 -11.39 -6.33
CA LEU A 461 7.23 -10.43 -6.90
C LEU A 461 8.08 -11.06 -8.01
N ASP A 462 8.22 -10.34 -9.12
CA ASP A 462 9.13 -10.71 -10.21
C ASP A 462 10.47 -9.96 -10.04
N PRO A 463 11.62 -10.68 -9.90
CA PRO A 463 12.93 -10.06 -9.71
C PRO A 463 13.34 -9.11 -10.85
N HIS A 464 12.85 -9.37 -12.08
CA HIS A 464 13.13 -8.51 -13.22
C HIS A 464 12.32 -7.21 -13.20
N GLN A 465 11.09 -7.27 -12.67
CA GLN A 465 10.26 -6.07 -12.46
C GLN A 465 10.86 -5.20 -11.35
N LEU A 466 11.24 -5.79 -10.20
CA LEU A 466 11.90 -5.06 -9.10
C LEU A 466 13.18 -4.35 -9.56
N ARG A 467 14.03 -5.03 -10.32
CA ARG A 467 15.24 -4.43 -10.88
C ARG A 467 14.91 -3.22 -11.76
N ARG A 468 13.93 -3.34 -12.66
CA ARG A 468 13.54 -2.24 -13.55
C ARG A 468 12.91 -1.08 -12.80
N ASN A 469 12.10 -1.37 -11.78
CA ASN A 469 11.55 -0.35 -10.88
C ASN A 469 12.66 0.42 -10.18
N ALA A 470 13.63 -0.28 -9.57
CA ALA A 470 14.77 0.36 -8.93
C ALA A 470 15.60 1.20 -9.91
N ALA A 471 15.83 0.72 -11.13
CA ALA A 471 16.57 1.46 -12.15
C ALA A 471 15.82 2.70 -12.68
N ALA A 472 14.50 2.61 -12.85
CA ALA A 472 13.68 3.74 -13.24
C ALA A 472 13.62 4.80 -12.13
N MET A 473 13.42 4.41 -10.88
CA MET A 473 13.50 5.32 -9.73
C MET A 473 14.88 5.96 -9.60
N ALA A 474 15.96 5.21 -9.82
CA ALA A 474 17.33 5.74 -9.82
C ALA A 474 17.53 6.79 -10.91
N ALA A 475 17.04 6.54 -12.13
CA ALA A 475 17.15 7.46 -13.26
C ALA A 475 16.39 8.77 -13.00
N TRP A 476 15.17 8.69 -12.49
CA TRP A 476 14.38 9.84 -12.06
C TRP A 476 15.09 10.64 -10.98
N ALA A 477 15.50 9.99 -9.89
CA ALA A 477 16.15 10.65 -8.76
C ALA A 477 17.46 11.31 -9.17
N PHE A 478 18.28 10.62 -9.97
CA PHE A 478 19.56 11.18 -10.43
C PHE A 478 19.34 12.39 -11.33
N MET A 479 18.43 12.30 -12.32
CA MET A 479 18.10 13.41 -13.19
C MET A 479 17.65 14.65 -12.41
N ILE A 480 16.76 14.47 -11.42
CA ILE A 480 16.24 15.57 -10.59
C ILE A 480 17.34 16.14 -9.68
N ALA A 481 18.14 15.27 -9.06
CA ALA A 481 19.19 15.69 -8.13
C ALA A 481 20.40 16.35 -8.81
N ASP A 482 20.56 16.16 -10.11
CA ASP A 482 21.73 16.64 -10.87
C ASP A 482 21.48 17.93 -11.70
N GLN A 483 20.31 18.52 -11.57
CA GLN A 483 19.94 19.81 -12.20
C GLN A 483 20.60 21.05 -11.59
#